data_689055940480604c251d839f495f3da4
#
_entry.id   689055940480604c251d839f495f3da4
#
_cell.length_a   1.000
_cell.length_b   1.000
_cell.length_c   1.000
_cell.angle_alpha   90.00
_cell.angle_beta   90.00
_cell.angle_gamma   90.00
#
_symmetry.space_group_name_H-M   'P 1'
#
loop_
_entity.id
_entity.type
_entity.pdbx_description
1 polymer ?
#
loop_
_entity_poly.entity_id
_entity_poly.type
_entity_poly.pdbx_seq_one_letter_code
_entity_poly.pdbx_strand_id
1 'polypeptide(L)'
;FFVSLTPDIAVNHKYIMISYAFTAIFWAWALMQLFQKKILHRIVAVLLAVCLTITGIYDFVVIIRNNGPGHRVSVNMNSDLTDWLEEHLTHEDLILTPEYSINEVTMSGVMMYMGWPYYAWSAGYDTYYRAAQAKTIYSTINKEELKKLVKQEKITYILYEEGMEYEQQYCREETIASVYKLVYETEDGRIRIYET
;
A
#
# COMPACT_ATOMS: atom_id res chain seq x y z
N PHE A 1 7.62 14.57 -20.76
CA PHE A 1 6.79 14.76 -19.55
C PHE A 1 6.72 16.24 -19.17
N PHE A 2 5.80 16.96 -19.81
CA PHE A 2 5.62 18.40 -19.55
C PHE A 2 4.63 18.66 -18.41
N VAL A 3 3.87 17.62 -17.99
CA VAL A 3 2.88 17.70 -16.90
C VAL A 3 3.05 16.48 -16.02
N SER A 4 3.30 16.71 -14.74
CA SER A 4 3.27 15.65 -13.72
C SER A 4 1.88 15.62 -13.09
N LEU A 5 1.21 14.47 -13.15
CA LEU A 5 -0.13 14.28 -12.57
C LEU A 5 -0.06 13.86 -11.10
N THR A 6 1.12 13.42 -10.65
CA THR A 6 1.37 13.00 -9.26
C THR A 6 2.72 13.54 -8.80
N PRO A 7 2.96 13.73 -7.49
CA PRO A 7 4.25 14.13 -6.93
C PRO A 7 5.37 13.15 -7.29
N ASP A 8 5.05 11.86 -7.36
CA ASP A 8 6.02 10.82 -7.71
C ASP A 8 6.11 10.67 -9.24
N ILE A 9 7.26 11.07 -9.79
CA ILE A 9 7.56 10.94 -11.22
C ILE A 9 7.50 9.48 -11.66
N ALA A 10 7.90 8.53 -10.80
CA ALA A 10 7.87 7.11 -11.10
C ALA A 10 6.43 6.58 -11.30
N VAL A 11 5.44 7.15 -10.63
CA VAL A 11 4.03 6.76 -10.82
C VAL A 11 3.51 7.22 -12.19
N ASN A 12 4.04 8.32 -12.73
CA ASN A 12 3.60 8.83 -14.02
C ASN A 12 3.96 7.91 -15.20
N HIS A 13 4.91 6.97 -15.04
CA HIS A 13 5.22 5.98 -16.08
C HIS A 13 4.03 5.05 -16.39
N LYS A 14 3.08 4.88 -15.48
CA LYS A 14 1.87 4.07 -15.70
C LYS A 14 1.04 4.58 -16.88
N TYR A 15 1.01 5.88 -17.11
CA TYR A 15 0.32 6.47 -18.27
C TYR A 15 1.02 6.11 -19.58
N ILE A 16 2.35 6.00 -19.56
CA ILE A 16 3.13 5.51 -20.71
C ILE A 16 2.79 4.03 -20.95
N MET A 17 2.73 3.21 -19.89
CA MET A 17 2.37 1.79 -20.03
C MET A 17 0.98 1.61 -20.67
N ILE A 18 0.00 2.41 -20.26
CA ILE A 18 -1.34 2.41 -20.88
C ILE A 18 -1.24 2.81 -22.36
N SER A 19 -0.47 3.84 -22.67
CA SER A 19 -0.23 4.27 -24.06
C SER A 19 0.42 3.16 -24.89
N TYR A 20 1.40 2.45 -24.32
CA TYR A 20 2.01 1.28 -24.98
C TYR A 20 1.00 0.15 -25.23
N ALA A 21 0.10 -0.12 -24.29
CA ALA A 21 -0.95 -1.13 -24.47
C ALA A 21 -1.85 -0.80 -25.66
N PHE A 22 -2.27 0.47 -25.81
CA PHE A 22 -3.04 0.89 -26.97
C PHE A 22 -2.24 0.87 -28.29
N THR A 23 -0.98 1.32 -28.25
CA THR A 23 -0.15 1.33 -29.47
C THR A 23 0.27 -0.08 -29.90
N ALA A 24 0.29 -1.07 -29.00
CA ALA A 24 0.59 -2.47 -29.33
C ALA A 24 -0.37 -3.03 -30.40
N ILE A 25 -1.63 -2.60 -30.42
CA ILE A 25 -2.62 -3.00 -31.44
C ILE A 25 -2.15 -2.54 -32.83
N PHE A 26 -1.68 -1.31 -32.95
CA PHE A 26 -1.19 -0.75 -34.22
C PHE A 26 0.12 -1.42 -34.67
N TRP A 27 1.02 -1.72 -33.70
CA TRP A 27 2.25 -2.46 -34.01
C TRP A 27 1.95 -3.89 -34.49
N ALA A 28 1.02 -4.60 -33.85
CA ALA A 28 0.61 -5.93 -34.28
C ALA A 28 0.02 -5.91 -35.69
N TRP A 29 -0.84 -4.94 -35.97
CA TRP A 29 -1.40 -4.74 -37.33
C TRP A 29 -0.29 -4.46 -38.38
N ALA A 30 0.65 -3.56 -38.10
CA ALA A 30 1.75 -3.24 -38.99
C ALA A 30 2.65 -4.44 -39.24
N LEU A 31 2.97 -5.22 -38.21
CA LEU A 31 3.75 -6.46 -38.36
C LEU A 31 3.02 -7.49 -39.21
N MET A 32 1.71 -7.65 -39.08
CA MET A 32 0.91 -8.53 -39.91
C MET A 32 0.92 -8.09 -41.40
N GLN A 33 0.77 -6.79 -41.65
CA GLN A 33 0.88 -6.25 -43.03
C GLN A 33 2.27 -6.52 -43.64
N LEU A 34 3.32 -6.41 -42.84
CA LEU A 34 4.68 -6.69 -43.27
C LEU A 34 4.88 -8.19 -43.52
N PHE A 35 4.33 -9.04 -42.66
CA PHE A 35 4.44 -10.51 -42.78
C PHE A 35 3.73 -11.09 -44.00
N GLN A 36 2.69 -10.42 -44.50
CA GLN A 36 1.97 -10.84 -45.72
C GLN A 36 2.72 -10.57 -47.03
N LYS A 37 3.85 -9.84 -46.99
CA LYS A 37 4.67 -9.52 -48.17
C LYS A 37 5.66 -10.65 -48.52
N LYS A 38 6.71 -10.31 -49.26
CA LYS A 38 7.77 -11.24 -49.71
C LYS A 38 8.54 -11.80 -48.49
N ILE A 39 9.25 -12.91 -48.70
CA ILE A 39 10.00 -13.64 -47.67
C ILE A 39 10.91 -12.76 -46.83
N LEU A 40 11.61 -11.81 -47.43
CA LEU A 40 12.48 -10.89 -46.71
C LEU A 40 11.70 -10.04 -45.69
N HIS A 41 10.50 -9.56 -46.04
CA HIS A 41 9.65 -8.79 -45.16
C HIS A 41 9.10 -9.63 -44.00
N ARG A 42 8.86 -10.94 -44.23
CA ARG A 42 8.47 -11.88 -43.17
C ARG A 42 9.58 -12.06 -42.13
N ILE A 43 10.83 -12.22 -42.63
CA ILE A 43 11.99 -12.31 -41.74
C ILE A 43 12.11 -11.05 -40.89
N VAL A 44 12.01 -9.88 -41.50
CA VAL A 44 12.06 -8.59 -40.78
C VAL A 44 10.91 -8.47 -39.77
N ALA A 45 9.69 -8.87 -40.15
CA ALA A 45 8.55 -8.83 -39.24
C ALA A 45 8.76 -9.71 -37.97
N VAL A 46 9.32 -10.92 -38.17
CA VAL A 46 9.64 -11.82 -37.04
C VAL A 46 10.72 -11.22 -36.14
N LEU A 47 11.81 -10.69 -36.75
CA LEU A 47 12.87 -10.05 -35.97
C LEU A 47 12.35 -8.86 -35.14
N LEU A 48 11.51 -8.01 -35.74
CA LEU A 48 10.89 -6.89 -35.05
C LEU A 48 9.96 -7.36 -33.93
N ALA A 49 9.16 -8.41 -34.16
CA ALA A 49 8.30 -8.98 -33.13
C ALA A 49 9.12 -9.49 -31.92
N VAL A 50 10.22 -10.19 -32.20
CA VAL A 50 11.14 -10.65 -31.13
C VAL A 50 11.74 -9.46 -30.37
N CYS A 51 12.26 -8.45 -31.09
CA CYS A 51 12.84 -7.26 -30.46
C CYS A 51 11.82 -6.50 -29.57
N LEU A 52 10.56 -6.42 -30.01
CA LEU A 52 9.50 -5.73 -29.26
C LEU A 52 9.01 -6.50 -28.01
N THR A 53 9.20 -7.82 -27.97
CA THR A 53 8.63 -8.67 -26.91
C THR A 53 9.68 -9.25 -25.96
N ILE A 54 10.95 -9.34 -26.36
CA ILE A 54 11.99 -10.06 -25.62
C ILE A 54 12.22 -9.49 -24.21
N THR A 55 12.19 -8.18 -24.06
CA THR A 55 12.36 -7.52 -22.75
C THR A 55 11.21 -7.86 -21.81
N GLY A 56 9.96 -7.78 -22.30
CA GLY A 56 8.78 -8.12 -21.52
C GLY A 56 8.77 -9.61 -21.10
N ILE A 57 9.21 -10.51 -21.98
CA ILE A 57 9.36 -11.93 -21.65
C ILE A 57 10.44 -12.11 -20.58
N TYR A 58 11.57 -11.43 -20.72
CA TYR A 58 12.64 -11.49 -19.72
C TYR A 58 12.16 -11.01 -18.36
N ASP A 59 11.51 -9.85 -18.28
CA ASP A 59 10.96 -9.30 -17.03
C ASP A 59 9.95 -10.24 -16.41
N PHE A 60 9.07 -10.84 -17.23
CA PHE A 60 8.10 -11.82 -16.73
C PHE A 60 8.78 -13.06 -16.11
N VAL A 61 9.83 -13.57 -16.75
CA VAL A 61 10.62 -14.69 -16.22
C VAL A 61 11.31 -14.30 -14.91
N VAL A 62 11.88 -13.10 -14.83
CA VAL A 62 12.54 -12.58 -13.62
C VAL A 62 11.52 -12.46 -12.48
N ILE A 63 10.34 -11.89 -12.74
CA ILE A 63 9.26 -11.78 -11.75
C ILE A 63 8.86 -13.16 -11.22
N ILE A 64 8.63 -14.14 -12.11
CA ILE A 64 8.26 -15.49 -11.68
C ILE A 64 9.36 -16.14 -10.83
N ARG A 65 10.62 -15.99 -11.23
CA ARG A 65 11.77 -16.58 -10.49
C ARG A 65 11.96 -15.94 -9.12
N ASN A 66 11.75 -14.62 -9.02
CA ASN A 66 11.93 -13.87 -7.78
C ASN A 66 10.72 -13.93 -6.85
N ASN A 67 9.56 -14.39 -7.34
CA ASN A 67 8.33 -14.55 -6.54
C ASN A 67 8.30 -15.89 -5.75
N GLY A 68 9.46 -16.30 -5.22
CA GLY A 68 9.55 -17.46 -4.33
C GLY A 68 8.87 -17.23 -2.97
N PRO A 69 8.73 -18.27 -2.13
CA PRO A 69 8.02 -18.19 -0.84
C PRO A 69 8.55 -17.09 0.09
N GLY A 70 9.85 -16.79 0.06
CA GLY A 70 10.49 -15.75 0.90
C GLY A 70 10.25 -14.30 0.42
N HIS A 71 9.58 -14.10 -0.72
CA HIS A 71 9.32 -12.78 -1.29
C HIS A 71 7.83 -12.48 -1.45
N ARG A 72 6.98 -13.29 -0.82
CA ARG A 72 5.52 -13.11 -0.87
C ARG A 72 5.03 -12.44 0.40
N VAL A 73 4.24 -11.41 0.26
CA VAL A 73 3.39 -10.91 1.33
C VAL A 73 2.11 -11.76 1.31
N SER A 74 1.80 -12.40 2.43
CA SER A 74 0.57 -13.17 2.60
C SER A 74 -0.24 -12.52 3.70
N VAL A 75 -1.49 -12.21 3.41
CA VAL A 75 -2.44 -11.64 4.37
C VAL A 75 -3.57 -12.66 4.57
N ASN A 76 -3.87 -12.99 5.82
CA ASN A 76 -4.96 -13.87 6.17
C ASN A 76 -6.27 -13.08 6.24
N MET A 77 -7.08 -13.18 5.19
CA MET A 77 -8.37 -12.48 5.11
C MET A 77 -9.48 -13.13 5.93
N ASN A 78 -9.23 -14.31 6.50
CA ASN A 78 -10.17 -15.03 7.37
C ASN A 78 -9.56 -15.14 8.78
N SER A 79 -8.99 -14.07 9.29
CA SER A 79 -8.49 -14.00 10.66
C SER A 79 -9.56 -13.41 11.58
N ASP A 80 -9.51 -13.77 12.86
CA ASP A 80 -10.38 -13.20 13.89
C ASP A 80 -10.28 -11.67 13.95
N LEU A 81 -9.09 -11.13 13.62
CA LEU A 81 -8.89 -9.68 13.50
C LEU A 81 -9.71 -9.10 12.36
N THR A 82 -9.70 -9.74 11.17
CA THR A 82 -10.48 -9.26 10.02
C THR A 82 -11.97 -9.29 10.35
N ASP A 83 -12.45 -10.39 10.90
CA ASP A 83 -13.87 -10.56 11.29
C ASP A 83 -14.27 -9.49 12.32
N TRP A 84 -13.43 -9.26 13.33
CA TRP A 84 -13.68 -8.24 14.33
C TRP A 84 -13.75 -6.82 13.75
N LEU A 85 -12.81 -6.50 12.83
CA LEU A 85 -12.78 -5.19 12.17
C LEU A 85 -14.02 -4.95 11.32
N GLU A 86 -14.47 -5.97 10.56
CA GLU A 86 -15.66 -5.87 9.71
C GLU A 86 -16.95 -5.76 10.53
N GLU A 87 -17.02 -6.40 11.70
CA GLU A 87 -18.20 -6.37 12.57
C GLU A 87 -18.32 -5.09 13.39
N HIS A 88 -17.20 -4.48 13.79
CA HIS A 88 -17.19 -3.40 14.77
C HIS A 88 -16.86 -2.01 14.20
N LEU A 89 -16.14 -1.94 13.07
CA LEU A 89 -15.79 -0.67 12.44
C LEU A 89 -16.68 -0.37 11.24
N THR A 90 -17.04 0.88 11.09
CA THR A 90 -17.82 1.42 9.97
C THR A 90 -16.96 2.35 9.12
N HIS A 91 -17.51 2.83 8.00
CA HIS A 91 -16.85 3.81 7.16
C HIS A 91 -16.68 5.20 7.82
N GLU A 92 -17.31 5.44 8.98
CA GLU A 92 -17.15 6.67 9.77
C GLU A 92 -15.99 6.58 10.77
N ASP A 93 -15.52 5.36 11.03
CA ASP A 93 -14.43 5.10 11.97
C ASP A 93 -13.08 5.32 11.32
N LEU A 94 -12.13 5.82 12.11
CA LEU A 94 -10.77 6.10 11.68
C LEU A 94 -9.79 5.41 12.63
N ILE A 95 -9.11 4.37 12.12
CA ILE A 95 -8.13 3.63 12.90
C ILE A 95 -6.70 4.14 12.65
N LEU A 96 -5.99 4.42 13.73
CA LEU A 96 -4.54 4.68 13.68
C LEU A 96 -3.81 3.33 13.72
N THR A 97 -2.91 3.11 12.76
CA THR A 97 -2.13 1.87 12.63
C THR A 97 -0.63 2.14 12.69
N PRO A 98 0.20 1.10 12.89
CA PRO A 98 1.64 1.19 12.69
C PRO A 98 2.01 1.73 11.32
N GLU A 99 3.20 2.32 11.23
CA GLU A 99 3.76 2.77 9.95
C GLU A 99 4.00 1.58 9.01
N TYR A 100 3.80 1.80 7.71
CA TYR A 100 4.00 0.80 6.65
C TYR A 100 3.15 -0.48 6.79
N SER A 101 1.98 -0.37 7.42
CA SER A 101 1.09 -1.52 7.57
C SER A 101 0.57 -2.03 6.23
N ILE A 102 0.90 -3.29 5.92
CA ILE A 102 0.22 -4.11 4.91
C ILE A 102 -0.21 -5.38 5.64
N ASN A 103 -1.40 -5.38 6.16
CA ASN A 103 -1.94 -6.46 6.98
C ASN A 103 -3.46 -6.57 6.79
N GLU A 104 -4.09 -7.34 7.63
CA GLU A 104 -5.54 -7.57 7.67
C GLU A 104 -6.31 -6.24 7.77
N VAL A 105 -5.80 -5.25 8.51
CA VAL A 105 -6.45 -3.93 8.65
C VAL A 105 -6.55 -3.22 7.30
N THR A 106 -5.47 -3.24 6.50
CA THR A 106 -5.47 -2.64 5.16
C THR A 106 -6.49 -3.32 4.23
N MET A 107 -6.65 -4.62 4.38
CA MET A 107 -7.46 -5.44 3.47
C MET A 107 -8.93 -5.56 3.90
N SER A 108 -9.25 -5.29 5.17
CA SER A 108 -10.64 -5.30 5.69
C SER A 108 -11.51 -4.14 5.20
N GLY A 109 -10.91 -3.14 4.53
CA GLY A 109 -11.64 -2.00 4.01
C GLY A 109 -11.92 -0.88 5.01
N VAL A 110 -11.44 -0.96 6.24
CA VAL A 110 -11.58 0.09 7.25
C VAL A 110 -10.76 1.33 6.90
N MET A 111 -11.22 2.49 7.32
CA MET A 111 -10.52 3.75 7.07
C MET A 111 -9.32 3.89 7.99
N MET A 112 -8.12 3.92 7.42
CA MET A 112 -6.88 4.14 8.18
C MET A 112 -6.49 5.60 8.22
N TYR A 113 -5.97 6.06 9.37
CA TYR A 113 -5.48 7.43 9.53
C TYR A 113 -4.37 7.76 8.52
N MET A 114 -3.45 6.84 8.27
CA MET A 114 -2.42 7.00 7.26
C MET A 114 -2.06 5.69 6.53
N GLY A 115 -1.94 4.58 7.23
CA GLY A 115 -1.49 3.31 6.64
C GLY A 115 -0.09 3.40 6.07
N TRP A 116 0.11 2.97 4.82
CA TRP A 116 1.40 3.08 4.14
C TRP A 116 1.57 4.47 3.52
N PRO A 117 2.48 5.31 4.05
CA PRO A 117 2.60 6.73 3.67
C PRO A 117 2.87 6.94 2.17
N TYR A 118 3.65 6.05 1.56
CA TYR A 118 4.02 6.17 0.14
C TYR A 118 2.80 6.21 -0.79
N TYR A 119 1.77 5.41 -0.53
CA TYR A 119 0.57 5.39 -1.38
C TYR A 119 -0.20 6.71 -1.31
N ALA A 120 -0.38 7.24 -0.10
CA ALA A 120 -1.05 8.53 0.09
C ALA A 120 -0.23 9.68 -0.51
N TRP A 121 1.09 9.71 -0.26
CA TRP A 121 1.99 10.72 -0.82
C TRP A 121 2.02 10.68 -2.35
N SER A 122 2.12 9.50 -2.96
CA SER A 122 2.14 9.35 -4.42
C SER A 122 0.83 9.78 -5.09
N ALA A 123 -0.28 9.78 -4.35
CA ALA A 123 -1.56 10.32 -4.77
C ALA A 123 -1.71 11.83 -4.55
N GLY A 124 -0.71 12.50 -3.96
CA GLY A 124 -0.68 13.95 -3.77
C GLY A 124 -1.17 14.44 -2.40
N TYR A 125 -1.41 13.53 -1.44
CA TYR A 125 -1.79 13.92 -0.09
C TYR A 125 -0.57 14.32 0.75
N ASP A 126 -0.76 15.29 1.66
CA ASP A 126 0.24 15.64 2.65
C ASP A 126 0.31 14.58 3.75
N THR A 127 1.35 13.75 3.69
CA THR A 127 1.60 12.70 4.68
C THR A 127 2.49 13.14 5.82
N TYR A 128 3.25 14.23 5.67
CA TYR A 128 4.20 14.68 6.69
C TYR A 128 3.50 15.13 7.98
N TYR A 129 2.41 15.87 7.82
CA TYR A 129 1.60 16.28 8.98
C TYR A 129 1.06 15.07 9.74
N ARG A 130 0.41 14.13 9.05
CA ARG A 130 -0.18 12.93 9.69
C ARG A 130 0.89 12.04 10.31
N ALA A 131 2.04 11.89 9.67
CA ALA A 131 3.16 11.14 10.24
C ALA A 131 3.63 11.73 11.56
N ALA A 132 3.80 13.06 11.63
CA ALA A 132 4.19 13.74 12.86
C ALA A 132 3.17 13.58 13.98
N GLN A 133 1.86 13.65 13.68
CA GLN A 133 0.80 13.44 14.67
C GLN A 133 0.78 11.99 15.16
N ALA A 134 0.82 11.01 14.24
CA ALA A 134 0.86 9.59 14.58
C ALA A 134 2.05 9.26 15.49
N LYS A 135 3.24 9.76 15.14
CA LYS A 135 4.45 9.62 15.95
C LYS A 135 4.25 10.14 17.37
N THR A 136 3.67 11.34 17.51
CA THR A 136 3.42 11.94 18.82
C THR A 136 2.40 11.12 19.60
N ILE A 137 1.31 10.67 18.98
CA ILE A 137 0.28 9.84 19.61
C ILE A 137 0.89 8.55 20.17
N TYR A 138 1.73 7.87 19.41
CA TYR A 138 2.34 6.62 19.84
C TYR A 138 3.46 6.80 20.87
N SER A 139 4.13 7.95 20.93
CA SER A 139 5.31 8.16 21.77
C SER A 139 5.12 9.02 23.00
N THR A 140 4.01 9.80 23.09
CA THR A 140 3.79 10.70 24.22
C THR A 140 3.57 9.94 25.53
N ILE A 141 4.10 10.51 26.61
CA ILE A 141 3.82 10.08 27.99
C ILE A 141 2.73 10.94 28.65
N ASN A 142 2.33 12.02 27.96
CA ASN A 142 1.36 12.96 28.47
C ASN A 142 -0.06 12.57 28.04
N LYS A 143 -0.87 12.12 29.00
CA LYS A 143 -2.24 11.67 28.77
C LYS A 143 -3.16 12.77 28.20
N GLU A 144 -2.98 14.00 28.61
CA GLU A 144 -3.82 15.12 28.13
C GLU A 144 -3.43 15.51 26.70
N GLU A 145 -2.16 15.45 26.36
CA GLU A 145 -1.69 15.63 25.00
C GLU A 145 -2.22 14.52 24.07
N LEU A 146 -2.16 13.26 24.52
CA LEU A 146 -2.71 12.10 23.79
C LEU A 146 -4.20 12.31 23.48
N LYS A 147 -5.02 12.62 24.51
CA LYS A 147 -6.46 12.87 24.33
C LYS A 147 -6.73 14.02 23.36
N LYS A 148 -5.96 15.11 23.50
CA LYS A 148 -6.10 16.28 22.64
C LYS A 148 -5.85 15.94 21.18
N LEU A 149 -4.74 15.24 20.88
CA LEU A 149 -4.35 14.88 19.51
C LEU A 149 -5.34 13.90 18.89
N VAL A 150 -5.69 12.84 19.60
CA VAL A 150 -6.64 11.83 19.13
C VAL A 150 -7.99 12.49 18.79
N LYS A 151 -8.50 13.37 19.66
CA LYS A 151 -9.73 14.12 19.39
C LYS A 151 -9.60 15.08 18.21
N GLN A 152 -8.47 15.80 18.09
CA GLN A 152 -8.19 16.73 17.00
C GLN A 152 -8.17 16.01 15.67
N GLU A 153 -7.52 14.86 15.60
CA GLU A 153 -7.37 14.05 14.39
C GLU A 153 -8.58 13.13 14.13
N LYS A 154 -9.58 13.13 15.01
CA LYS A 154 -10.81 12.33 14.91
C LYS A 154 -10.53 10.83 14.80
N ILE A 155 -9.50 10.35 15.47
CA ILE A 155 -9.15 8.93 15.51
C ILE A 155 -10.14 8.26 16.47
N THR A 156 -10.80 7.19 16.03
CA THR A 156 -11.78 6.43 16.81
C THR A 156 -11.19 5.16 17.40
N TYR A 157 -10.15 4.63 16.78
CA TYR A 157 -9.44 3.43 17.26
C TYR A 157 -7.92 3.59 17.10
N ILE A 158 -7.17 3.03 18.05
CA ILE A 158 -5.71 2.95 17.99
C ILE A 158 -5.32 1.48 18.02
N LEU A 159 -4.66 1.02 16.96
CA LEU A 159 -4.06 -0.30 16.91
C LEU A 159 -2.62 -0.22 17.40
N TYR A 160 -2.28 -1.09 18.33
CA TYR A 160 -0.92 -1.33 18.81
C TYR A 160 -0.47 -2.73 18.43
N GLU A 161 0.74 -2.85 17.94
CA GLU A 161 1.41 -4.13 17.70
C GLU A 161 2.63 -4.25 18.61
N GLU A 162 2.80 -5.39 19.26
CA GLU A 162 3.89 -5.61 20.22
C GLU A 162 5.25 -5.37 19.59
N GLY A 163 6.07 -4.54 20.23
CA GLY A 163 7.40 -4.18 19.75
C GLY A 163 7.42 -3.19 18.58
N MET A 164 6.28 -2.60 18.21
CA MET A 164 6.23 -1.63 17.12
C MET A 164 7.04 -0.37 17.41
N GLU A 165 7.64 0.15 16.35
CA GLU A 165 8.29 1.45 16.31
C GLU A 165 7.61 2.35 15.29
N TYR A 166 7.55 3.64 15.58
CA TYR A 166 7.11 4.64 14.62
C TYR A 166 8.25 5.62 14.36
N GLU A 167 8.75 5.69 13.13
CA GLU A 167 9.95 6.47 12.77
C GLU A 167 11.13 6.23 13.74
N GLN A 168 11.48 4.96 13.99
CA GLN A 168 12.57 4.54 14.89
C GLN A 168 12.36 4.94 16.37
N GLN A 169 11.14 5.24 16.75
CA GLN A 169 10.78 5.55 18.14
C GLN A 169 9.82 4.50 18.68
N TYR A 170 10.17 3.90 19.82
CA TYR A 170 9.31 2.92 20.49
C TYR A 170 7.97 3.53 20.85
N CYS A 171 6.91 2.78 20.56
CA CYS A 171 5.55 3.14 20.91
C CYS A 171 5.27 2.83 22.39
N ARG A 172 4.55 3.73 23.05
CA ARG A 172 4.26 3.63 24.48
C ARG A 172 2.83 3.19 24.73
N GLU A 173 2.62 1.90 24.69
CA GLU A 173 1.31 1.31 24.91
C GLU A 173 0.73 1.69 26.28
N GLU A 174 1.58 1.78 27.30
CA GLU A 174 1.14 2.06 28.68
C GLU A 174 0.37 3.38 28.79
N THR A 175 0.77 4.39 27.99
CA THR A 175 0.05 5.67 27.96
C THR A 175 -1.31 5.50 27.31
N ILE A 176 -1.39 4.78 26.18
CA ILE A 176 -2.63 4.51 25.44
C ILE A 176 -3.59 3.70 26.33
N ALA A 177 -3.14 2.58 26.89
CA ALA A 177 -3.91 1.71 27.76
C ALA A 177 -4.40 2.38 29.05
N SER A 178 -3.68 3.42 29.53
CA SER A 178 -4.09 4.17 30.71
C SER A 178 -5.22 5.17 30.45
N VAL A 179 -5.53 5.46 29.19
CA VAL A 179 -6.49 6.49 28.75
C VAL A 179 -7.69 5.85 28.04
N TYR A 180 -7.45 4.84 27.23
CA TYR A 180 -8.43 4.24 26.34
C TYR A 180 -8.73 2.79 26.69
N LYS A 181 -9.93 2.34 26.32
CA LYS A 181 -10.40 0.99 26.64
C LYS A 181 -9.86 0.00 25.59
N LEU A 182 -9.25 -1.09 26.06
CA LEU A 182 -8.94 -2.24 25.20
C LEU A 182 -10.24 -2.90 24.77
N VAL A 183 -10.48 -3.03 23.48
CA VAL A 183 -11.70 -3.60 22.88
C VAL A 183 -11.43 -4.87 22.10
N TYR A 184 -10.18 -5.08 21.65
CA TYR A 184 -9.74 -6.30 20.95
C TYR A 184 -8.31 -6.63 21.28
N GLU A 185 -8.02 -7.92 21.39
CA GLU A 185 -6.67 -8.47 21.52
C GLU A 185 -6.61 -9.81 20.79
N THR A 186 -5.55 -10.03 19.99
CA THR A 186 -5.31 -11.32 19.33
C THR A 186 -4.97 -12.40 20.37
N GLU A 187 -5.23 -13.67 20.04
CA GLU A 187 -4.94 -14.81 20.95
C GLU A 187 -3.48 -14.87 21.42
N ASP A 188 -2.55 -14.43 20.57
CA ASP A 188 -1.11 -14.37 20.89
C ASP A 188 -0.73 -13.07 21.64
N GLY A 189 -1.67 -12.17 21.86
CA GLY A 189 -1.48 -10.89 22.55
C GLY A 189 -0.65 -9.85 21.77
N ARG A 190 -0.34 -10.11 20.50
CA ARG A 190 0.54 -9.23 19.71
C ARG A 190 -0.14 -7.99 19.21
N ILE A 191 -1.41 -8.09 18.82
CA ILE A 191 -2.18 -6.96 18.29
C ILE A 191 -3.28 -6.61 19.30
N ARG A 192 -3.34 -5.35 19.65
CA ARG A 192 -4.34 -4.79 20.56
C ARG A 192 -4.98 -3.55 19.95
N ILE A 193 -6.29 -3.41 20.11
CA ILE A 193 -7.05 -2.26 19.61
C ILE A 193 -7.72 -1.56 20.77
N TYR A 194 -7.53 -0.27 20.84
CA TYR A 194 -8.08 0.63 21.86
C TYR A 194 -9.12 1.55 21.23
N GLU A 195 -10.30 1.63 21.85
CA GLU A 195 -11.37 2.56 21.49
C GLU A 195 -11.14 3.91 22.18
N THR A 196 -11.25 5.04 21.45
CA THR A 196 -10.84 6.38 21.91
C THR A 196 -12.00 7.29 22.32
#